data_1564b2533fba8907282618a73a68bef6
#
_entry.id   1564b2533fba8907282618a73a68bef6
#
_cell.length_a   1.000
_cell.length_b   1.000
_cell.length_c   1.000
_cell.angle_alpha   90.00
_cell.angle_beta   90.00
_cell.angle_gamma   90.00
#
_symmetry.space_group_name_H-M   'P 1'
#
loop_
_entity.id
_entity.type
_entity.pdbx_description
1 polymer ?
#
loop_
_entity_poly.entity_id
_entity_poly.type
_entity_poly.pdbx_seq_one_letter_code
_entity_poly.pdbx_strand_id
1 'polypeptide(L)'
;MAERPVDRSEEAGETERVRLRYERRKADINAPIYSPLDPSVYMGQQEKERALIRWIQQADLAPVHDRRVLEIGCGSGGNLLQLMKLGFVPKNLTANELLEDRAELARNLLPSAIRIIKGNALDLDLPEESFDVVHQSTVFSSILDDEFQGKLADKMW
;
A
#
# COMPACT_ATOMS: atom_id res chain seq x y z
N MET A 1 24.64 -27.74 25.46
CA MET A 1 23.91 -26.47 25.49
C MET A 1 23.74 -26.07 24.04
N ALA A 2 22.53 -26.17 23.50
CA ALA A 2 22.24 -25.72 22.15
C ALA A 2 22.11 -24.19 22.18
N GLU A 3 22.95 -23.51 21.43
CA GLU A 3 22.85 -22.06 21.23
C GLU A 3 21.47 -21.75 20.63
N ARG A 4 20.75 -20.85 21.27
CA ARG A 4 19.52 -20.30 20.70
C ARG A 4 19.87 -19.61 19.37
N PRO A 5 19.18 -19.87 18.25
CA PRO A 5 19.44 -19.15 17.02
C PRO A 5 19.21 -17.66 17.29
N VAL A 6 20.25 -16.87 17.00
CA VAL A 6 20.20 -15.40 17.08
C VAL A 6 19.06 -14.94 16.16
N ASP A 7 18.04 -14.30 16.72
CA ASP A 7 16.96 -13.72 15.95
C ASP A 7 17.50 -12.52 15.17
N ARG A 8 17.79 -12.72 13.89
CA ARG A 8 18.30 -11.68 12.98
C ARG A 8 17.37 -10.46 12.87
N SER A 9 16.19 -10.49 13.47
CA SER A 9 15.25 -9.38 13.46
C SER A 9 15.61 -8.27 14.47
N GLU A 10 16.41 -8.55 15.50
CA GLU A 10 16.76 -7.56 16.54
C GLU A 10 17.80 -6.53 16.08
N GLU A 11 18.65 -6.88 15.11
CA GLU A 11 19.69 -5.96 14.58
C GLU A 11 19.27 -5.29 13.26
N ALA A 12 18.19 -5.72 12.64
CA ALA A 12 17.73 -5.20 11.36
C ALA A 12 16.94 -3.88 11.53
N GLY A 13 17.19 -2.92 10.65
CA GLY A 13 16.35 -1.71 10.58
C GLY A 13 14.88 -2.04 10.26
N GLU A 14 13.93 -1.12 10.58
CA GLU A 14 12.49 -1.40 10.49
C GLU A 14 12.06 -1.84 9.08
N THR A 15 12.66 -1.29 8.04
CA THR A 15 12.40 -1.70 6.65
C THR A 15 12.63 -3.20 6.43
N GLU A 16 13.71 -3.74 6.97
CA GLU A 16 14.03 -5.16 6.86
C GLU A 16 13.12 -6.01 7.76
N ARG A 17 12.77 -5.52 8.95
CA ARG A 17 11.78 -6.19 9.81
C ARG A 17 10.41 -6.28 9.12
N VAL A 18 10.00 -5.26 8.40
CA VAL A 18 8.77 -5.29 7.58
C VAL A 18 8.88 -6.37 6.50
N ARG A 19 10.00 -6.45 5.76
CA ARG A 19 10.22 -7.50 4.75
C ARG A 19 10.08 -8.89 5.33
N LEU A 20 10.78 -9.16 6.44
CA LEU A 20 10.75 -10.45 7.12
C LEU A 20 9.35 -10.81 7.63
N ARG A 21 8.54 -9.83 8.09
CA ARG A 21 7.14 -10.05 8.46
C ARG A 21 6.29 -10.50 7.27
N TYR A 22 6.49 -9.89 6.10
CA TYR A 22 5.78 -10.28 4.88
C TYR A 22 6.23 -11.65 4.34
N GLU A 23 7.51 -11.99 4.41
CA GLU A 23 8.02 -13.32 4.03
C GLU A 23 7.41 -14.43 4.89
N ARG A 24 7.34 -14.22 6.21
CA ARG A 24 6.66 -15.16 7.12
C ARG A 24 5.17 -15.32 6.77
N ARG A 25 4.47 -14.22 6.48
CA ARG A 25 3.06 -14.27 6.06
C ARG A 25 2.85 -15.02 4.75
N LYS A 26 3.80 -14.97 3.79
CA LYS A 26 3.71 -15.76 2.56
C LYS A 26 3.75 -17.26 2.83
N ALA A 27 4.56 -17.71 3.77
CA ALA A 27 4.63 -19.11 4.15
C ALA A 27 3.31 -19.62 4.77
N ASP A 28 2.56 -18.75 5.44
CA ASP A 28 1.26 -19.06 6.06
C ASP A 28 0.05 -18.91 5.13
N ILE A 29 0.21 -18.32 3.93
CA ILE A 29 -0.89 -18.00 3.00
C ILE A 29 -1.29 -19.22 2.12
N ASN A 30 -1.43 -20.38 2.69
CA ASN A 30 -2.27 -21.43 2.09
C ASN A 30 -3.76 -21.34 2.51
N ALA A 31 -4.14 -20.28 3.24
CA ALA A 31 -5.51 -20.09 3.68
C ALA A 31 -6.26 -19.15 2.72
N PRO A 32 -7.47 -19.50 2.28
CA PRO A 32 -8.32 -18.66 1.42
C PRO A 32 -8.90 -17.45 2.14
N ILE A 33 -8.27 -16.99 3.22
CA ILE A 33 -8.73 -15.93 4.14
C ILE A 33 -9.02 -14.59 3.41
N TYR A 34 -8.42 -14.39 2.25
CA TYR A 34 -8.60 -13.16 1.45
C TYR A 34 -9.28 -13.40 0.10
N SER A 35 -9.90 -14.57 -0.08
CA SER A 35 -10.58 -14.86 -1.34
C SER A 35 -11.82 -13.96 -1.51
N PRO A 36 -11.93 -13.21 -2.62
CA PRO A 36 -13.14 -12.45 -2.91
C PRO A 36 -14.37 -13.33 -3.18
N LEU A 37 -14.20 -14.66 -3.28
CA LEU A 37 -15.28 -15.63 -3.36
C LEU A 37 -15.87 -15.95 -1.99
N ASP A 38 -15.21 -15.56 -0.89
CA ASP A 38 -15.80 -15.60 0.44
C ASP A 38 -16.75 -14.40 0.60
N PRO A 39 -18.05 -14.63 0.90
CA PRO A 39 -19.03 -13.55 1.05
C PRO A 39 -18.63 -12.51 2.11
N SER A 40 -17.97 -12.92 3.20
CA SER A 40 -17.54 -12.00 4.26
C SER A 40 -16.43 -11.06 3.80
N VAL A 41 -15.46 -11.58 3.05
CA VAL A 41 -14.38 -10.82 2.42
C VAL A 41 -14.96 -9.84 1.39
N TYR A 42 -15.87 -10.33 0.55
CA TYR A 42 -16.54 -9.50 -0.46
C TYR A 42 -17.34 -8.35 0.16
N MET A 43 -18.11 -8.62 1.22
CA MET A 43 -18.87 -7.59 1.95
C MET A 43 -17.95 -6.53 2.56
N GLY A 44 -16.81 -6.96 3.14
CA GLY A 44 -15.78 -6.04 3.67
C GLY A 44 -15.20 -5.14 2.59
N GLN A 45 -14.93 -5.67 1.40
CA GLN A 45 -14.47 -4.88 0.26
C GLN A 45 -15.51 -3.86 -0.20
N GLN A 46 -16.80 -4.24 -0.26
CA GLN A 46 -17.88 -3.31 -0.58
C GLN A 46 -18.03 -2.19 0.45
N GLU A 47 -17.87 -2.49 1.74
CA GLU A 47 -17.93 -1.45 2.79
C GLU A 47 -16.76 -0.48 2.69
N LYS A 48 -15.57 -0.98 2.42
CA LYS A 48 -14.39 -0.15 2.14
C LYS A 48 -14.61 0.76 0.93
N GLU A 49 -15.20 0.25 -0.16
CA GLU A 49 -15.53 1.04 -1.34
C GLU A 49 -16.53 2.16 -1.01
N ARG A 50 -17.60 1.85 -0.25
CA ARG A 50 -18.56 2.84 0.23
C ARG A 50 -17.91 3.91 1.11
N ALA A 51 -16.98 3.51 1.99
CA ALA A 51 -16.25 4.46 2.83
C ALA A 51 -15.37 5.40 1.99
N LEU A 52 -14.70 4.87 0.97
CA LEU A 52 -13.88 5.64 0.04
C LEU A 52 -14.73 6.65 -0.76
N ILE A 53 -15.92 6.26 -1.24
CA ILE A 53 -16.84 7.16 -1.92
C ILE A 53 -17.27 8.30 -0.99
N ARG A 54 -17.68 7.99 0.26
CA ARG A 54 -18.06 9.01 1.24
C ARG A 54 -16.91 9.99 1.50
N TRP A 55 -15.68 9.46 1.65
CA TRP A 55 -14.50 10.30 1.86
C TRP A 55 -14.23 11.23 0.67
N ILE A 56 -14.29 10.72 -0.58
CA ILE A 56 -14.13 11.53 -1.79
C ILE A 56 -15.13 12.69 -1.82
N GLN A 57 -16.39 12.41 -1.46
CA GLN A 57 -17.46 13.42 -1.41
C GLN A 57 -17.23 14.45 -0.30
N GLN A 58 -16.84 14.01 0.90
CA GLN A 58 -16.59 14.89 2.05
C GLN A 58 -15.36 15.78 1.85
N ALA A 59 -14.34 15.28 1.15
CA ALA A 59 -13.13 16.01 0.84
C ALA A 59 -13.24 16.89 -0.43
N ASP A 60 -14.42 16.94 -1.05
CA ASP A 60 -14.70 17.71 -2.29
C ASP A 60 -13.68 17.44 -3.42
N LEU A 61 -13.31 16.17 -3.58
CA LEU A 61 -12.32 15.76 -4.56
C LEU A 61 -12.90 15.58 -5.97
N ALA A 62 -14.23 15.58 -6.12
CA ALA A 62 -14.84 15.49 -7.43
C ALA A 62 -14.68 16.81 -8.22
N PRO A 63 -14.46 16.74 -9.55
CA PRO A 63 -14.27 15.54 -10.35
C PRO A 63 -12.89 14.88 -10.13
N VAL A 64 -12.87 13.53 -10.01
CA VAL A 64 -11.66 12.79 -9.62
C VAL A 64 -10.68 12.53 -10.77
N HIS A 65 -11.11 12.72 -12.03
CA HIS A 65 -10.29 12.39 -13.22
C HIS A 65 -9.02 13.26 -13.36
N ASP A 66 -9.00 14.44 -12.74
CA ASP A 66 -7.83 15.33 -12.74
C ASP A 66 -6.97 15.20 -11.47
N ARG A 67 -7.44 14.44 -10.47
CA ARG A 67 -6.73 14.30 -9.19
C ARG A 67 -5.53 13.39 -9.32
N ARG A 68 -4.39 13.86 -8.81
CA ARG A 68 -3.14 13.09 -8.72
C ARG A 68 -3.10 12.37 -7.38
N VAL A 69 -2.86 11.07 -7.42
CA VAL A 69 -2.84 10.23 -6.22
C VAL A 69 -1.50 9.53 -6.10
N LEU A 70 -0.94 9.54 -4.89
CA LEU A 70 0.16 8.66 -4.49
C LEU A 70 -0.37 7.59 -3.53
N GLU A 71 -0.18 6.33 -3.84
CA GLU A 71 -0.42 5.23 -2.90
C GLU A 71 0.88 4.72 -2.33
N ILE A 72 1.03 4.74 -1.01
CA ILE A 72 2.14 4.14 -0.27
C ILE A 72 1.79 2.69 0.07
N GLY A 73 2.68 1.76 -0.28
CA GLY A 73 2.50 0.33 -0.02
C GLY A 73 1.34 -0.27 -0.84
N CYS A 74 1.35 -0.09 -2.15
CA CYS A 74 0.25 -0.49 -3.02
C CYS A 74 0.02 -2.02 -3.09
N GLY A 75 0.96 -2.83 -2.61
CA GLY A 75 0.88 -4.28 -2.74
C GLY A 75 0.80 -4.70 -4.21
N SER A 76 -0.17 -5.54 -4.54
CA SER A 76 -0.46 -5.94 -5.93
C SER A 76 -1.35 -4.94 -6.70
N GLY A 77 -1.69 -3.79 -6.12
CA GLY A 77 -2.43 -2.73 -6.80
C GLY A 77 -3.96 -2.77 -6.65
N GLY A 78 -4.48 -3.53 -5.71
CA GLY A 78 -5.94 -3.69 -5.53
C GLY A 78 -6.68 -2.38 -5.25
N ASN A 79 -6.11 -1.47 -4.44
CA ASN A 79 -6.73 -0.17 -4.17
C ASN A 79 -6.70 0.75 -5.40
N LEU A 80 -5.63 0.69 -6.21
CA LEU A 80 -5.53 1.46 -7.45
C LEU A 80 -6.61 1.03 -8.46
N LEU A 81 -6.93 -0.27 -8.54
CA LEU A 81 -8.06 -0.76 -9.34
C LEU A 81 -9.40 -0.19 -8.83
N GLN A 82 -9.57 -0.10 -7.52
CA GLN A 82 -10.78 0.53 -6.94
C GLN A 82 -10.84 2.02 -7.26
N LEU A 83 -9.74 2.75 -7.15
CA LEU A 83 -9.69 4.17 -7.54
C LEU A 83 -10.04 4.37 -9.01
N MET A 84 -9.50 3.54 -9.91
CA MET A 84 -9.85 3.58 -11.33
C MET A 84 -11.33 3.31 -11.58
N LYS A 85 -11.93 2.34 -10.87
CA LYS A 85 -13.37 2.07 -10.91
C LYS A 85 -14.21 3.28 -10.52
N LEU A 86 -13.70 4.13 -9.62
CA LEU A 86 -14.34 5.37 -9.18
C LEU A 86 -14.07 6.58 -10.12
N GLY A 87 -13.30 6.38 -11.19
CA GLY A 87 -13.07 7.41 -12.22
C GLY A 87 -11.71 8.11 -12.16
N PHE A 88 -10.81 7.71 -11.26
CA PHE A 88 -9.43 8.20 -11.30
C PHE A 88 -8.71 7.68 -12.56
N VAL A 89 -7.94 8.54 -13.19
CA VAL A 89 -7.29 8.22 -14.46
C VAL A 89 -5.89 7.64 -14.23
N PRO A 90 -5.53 6.50 -14.85
CA PRO A 90 -4.27 5.80 -14.62
C PRO A 90 -3.01 6.68 -14.67
N LYS A 91 -2.92 7.62 -15.62
CA LYS A 91 -1.76 8.52 -15.75
C LYS A 91 -1.53 9.44 -14.55
N ASN A 92 -2.56 9.64 -13.72
CA ASN A 92 -2.53 10.49 -12.54
C ASN A 92 -2.30 9.67 -11.25
N LEU A 93 -2.11 8.35 -11.38
CA LEU A 93 -1.86 7.45 -10.25
C LEU A 93 -0.37 7.12 -10.19
N THR A 94 0.19 7.29 -9.01
CA THR A 94 1.55 6.86 -8.66
C THR A 94 1.46 5.92 -7.46
N ALA A 95 2.25 4.89 -7.45
CA ALA A 95 2.29 3.93 -6.38
C ALA A 95 3.73 3.67 -5.92
N ASN A 96 3.88 3.41 -4.63
CA ASN A 96 5.11 2.91 -4.04
C ASN A 96 4.89 1.50 -3.49
N GLU A 97 5.86 0.62 -3.63
CA GLU A 97 5.87 -0.70 -3.00
C GLU A 97 7.29 -1.07 -2.57
N LEU A 98 7.42 -1.56 -1.34
CA LEU A 98 8.70 -1.95 -0.74
C LEU A 98 9.23 -3.26 -1.34
N LEU A 99 8.34 -4.23 -1.59
CA LEU A 99 8.66 -5.60 -1.98
C LEU A 99 8.64 -5.73 -3.50
N GLU A 100 9.76 -6.22 -4.08
CA GLU A 100 9.89 -6.35 -5.54
C GLU A 100 8.83 -7.24 -6.17
N ASP A 101 8.60 -8.42 -5.60
CA ASP A 101 7.62 -9.37 -6.11
C ASP A 101 6.20 -8.80 -6.14
N ARG A 102 5.84 -7.96 -5.16
CA ARG A 102 4.55 -7.26 -5.14
C ARG A 102 4.50 -6.13 -6.14
N ALA A 103 5.59 -5.38 -6.28
CA ALA A 103 5.70 -4.33 -7.29
C ALA A 103 5.61 -4.91 -8.72
N GLU A 104 6.21 -6.09 -8.97
CA GLU A 104 6.08 -6.81 -10.24
C GLU A 104 4.65 -7.28 -10.50
N LEU A 105 3.99 -7.85 -9.49
CA LEU A 105 2.57 -8.21 -9.60
C LEU A 105 1.71 -6.98 -9.93
N ALA A 106 1.95 -5.86 -9.29
CA ALA A 106 1.24 -4.62 -9.59
C ALA A 106 1.49 -4.13 -11.02
N ARG A 107 2.73 -4.19 -11.52
CA ARG A 107 3.06 -3.82 -12.92
C ARG A 107 2.37 -4.73 -13.93
N ASN A 108 2.18 -6.00 -13.60
CA ASN A 108 1.50 -6.97 -14.47
C ASN A 108 -0.02 -6.82 -14.45
N LEU A 109 -0.58 -6.37 -13.34
CA LEU A 109 -2.03 -6.26 -13.15
C LEU A 109 -2.60 -4.90 -13.59
N LEU A 110 -1.81 -3.82 -13.39
CA LEU A 110 -2.26 -2.46 -13.60
C LEU A 110 -1.90 -1.92 -14.99
N PRO A 111 -2.65 -0.94 -15.51
CA PRO A 111 -2.27 -0.24 -16.73
C PRO A 111 -0.86 0.35 -16.64
N SER A 112 -0.08 0.24 -17.71
CA SER A 112 1.30 0.75 -17.80
C SER A 112 1.43 2.27 -17.61
N ALA A 113 0.32 3.01 -17.72
CA ALA A 113 0.27 4.43 -17.44
C ALA A 113 0.40 4.78 -15.93
N ILE A 114 0.21 3.81 -15.03
CA ILE A 114 0.44 3.98 -13.60
C ILE A 114 1.93 3.87 -13.31
N ARG A 115 2.49 4.89 -12.64
CA ARG A 115 3.89 4.87 -12.22
C ARG A 115 4.04 4.05 -10.93
N ILE A 116 4.80 2.95 -10.98
CA ILE A 116 5.10 2.12 -9.81
C ILE A 116 6.57 2.29 -9.43
N ILE A 117 6.82 2.82 -8.24
CA ILE A 117 8.13 3.10 -7.67
C ILE A 117 8.43 2.06 -6.60
N LYS A 118 9.45 1.23 -6.83
CA LYS A 118 9.93 0.28 -5.82
C LYS A 118 10.83 0.97 -4.82
N GLY A 119 10.71 0.61 -3.56
CA GLY A 119 11.64 1.00 -2.50
C GLY A 119 10.94 1.43 -1.22
N ASN A 120 11.75 1.86 -0.26
CA ASN A 120 11.24 2.43 0.98
C ASN A 120 10.58 3.79 0.71
N ALA A 121 9.39 3.98 1.25
CA ALA A 121 8.62 5.21 1.05
C ALA A 121 9.33 6.46 1.61
N LEU A 122 10.17 6.32 2.63
CA LEU A 122 10.97 7.42 3.17
C LEU A 122 12.01 7.95 2.18
N ASP A 123 12.48 7.09 1.26
CA ASP A 123 13.53 7.42 0.28
C ASP A 123 12.96 7.96 -1.04
N LEU A 124 11.64 8.16 -1.13
CA LEU A 124 11.01 8.69 -2.32
C LEU A 124 11.44 10.14 -2.55
N ASP A 125 12.02 10.37 -3.72
CA ASP A 125 12.33 11.71 -4.24
C ASP A 125 11.17 12.16 -5.13
N LEU A 126 10.19 12.80 -4.52
CA LEU A 126 9.00 13.35 -5.17
C LEU A 126 8.89 14.83 -4.81
N PRO A 127 8.50 15.69 -5.77
CA PRO A 127 8.31 17.11 -5.48
C PRO A 127 7.24 17.28 -4.41
N GLU A 128 7.45 18.26 -3.51
CA GLU A 128 6.45 18.66 -2.53
C GLU A 128 5.15 19.09 -3.22
N GLU A 129 4.02 18.90 -2.57
CA GLU A 129 2.68 19.28 -3.07
C GLU A 129 2.34 18.74 -4.48
N SER A 130 2.98 17.62 -4.88
CA SER A 130 2.78 17.06 -6.22
C SER A 130 1.55 16.16 -6.35
N PHE A 131 0.87 15.84 -5.25
CA PHE A 131 -0.32 14.99 -5.22
C PHE A 131 -1.48 15.67 -4.50
N ASP A 132 -2.68 15.49 -5.01
CA ASP A 132 -3.92 15.96 -4.38
C ASP A 132 -4.36 15.02 -3.26
N VAL A 133 -3.89 13.76 -3.32
CA VAL A 133 -4.20 12.70 -2.35
C VAL A 133 -2.96 11.84 -2.13
N VAL A 134 -2.60 11.62 -0.87
CA VAL A 134 -1.68 10.56 -0.46
C VAL A 134 -2.45 9.51 0.31
N HIS A 135 -2.52 8.31 -0.24
CA HIS A 135 -3.30 7.19 0.29
C HIS A 135 -2.39 6.09 0.80
N GLN A 136 -2.78 5.45 1.88
CA GLN A 136 -2.21 4.19 2.34
C GLN A 136 -3.31 3.29 2.93
N SER A 137 -3.12 1.99 2.85
CA SER A 137 -4.04 1.03 3.46
C SER A 137 -3.23 -0.09 4.10
N THR A 138 -3.33 -0.21 5.43
CA THR A 138 -2.65 -1.23 6.24
C THR A 138 -1.11 -1.14 6.30
N VAL A 139 -0.50 -0.06 5.81
CA VAL A 139 0.96 0.15 5.89
C VAL A 139 1.38 0.36 7.33
N PHE A 140 0.77 1.31 8.04
CA PHE A 140 1.09 1.61 9.44
C PHE A 140 0.90 0.41 10.37
N SER A 141 -0.11 -0.43 10.12
CA SER A 141 -0.30 -1.67 10.90
C SER A 141 0.79 -2.72 10.70
N SER A 142 1.62 -2.56 9.68
CA SER A 142 2.76 -3.43 9.37
C SER A 142 4.09 -2.87 9.89
N ILE A 143 4.13 -1.63 10.35
CA ILE A 143 5.29 -0.95 10.93
C ILE A 143 5.11 -0.95 12.45
N LEU A 144 6.07 -1.47 13.20
CA LEU A 144 6.00 -1.56 14.65
C LEU A 144 6.88 -0.53 15.36
N ASP A 145 7.66 0.22 14.61
CA ASP A 145 8.54 1.28 15.10
C ASP A 145 7.81 2.62 15.01
N ASP A 146 7.52 3.23 16.15
CA ASP A 146 6.75 4.48 16.26
C ASP A 146 7.50 5.66 15.62
N GLU A 147 8.84 5.69 15.72
CA GLU A 147 9.65 6.76 15.12
C GLU A 147 9.60 6.66 13.59
N PHE A 148 9.68 5.43 13.05
CA PHE A 148 9.53 5.20 11.62
C PHE A 148 8.13 5.57 11.14
N GLN A 149 7.08 5.24 11.90
CA GLN A 149 5.71 5.67 11.58
C GLN A 149 5.59 7.19 11.53
N GLY A 150 6.16 7.89 12.51
CA GLY A 150 6.17 9.36 12.56
C GLY A 150 6.83 9.96 11.31
N LYS A 151 8.05 9.51 10.98
CA LYS A 151 8.78 9.95 9.78
C LYS A 151 7.99 9.69 8.50
N LEU A 152 7.31 8.54 8.40
CA LEU A 152 6.49 8.23 7.24
C LEU A 152 5.25 9.12 7.16
N ALA A 153 4.60 9.42 8.28
CA ALA A 153 3.48 10.34 8.32
C ALA A 153 3.90 11.76 7.88
N ASP A 154 5.01 12.26 8.40
CA ASP A 154 5.59 13.56 8.01
C ASP A 154 5.94 13.61 6.52
N LYS A 155 6.44 12.50 5.96
CA LYS A 155 6.75 12.40 4.53
C LYS A 155 5.50 12.41 3.63
N MET A 156 4.38 11.92 4.15
CA MET A 156 3.10 11.87 3.42
C MET A 156 2.35 13.20 3.44
N TRP A 157 2.65 14.04 4.41
CA TRP A 157 2.00 15.34 4.61
C TRP A 157 2.75 16.47 3.90
#